data_30e374abc550c3eb29a2259cdb2f5d30
#
_entry.id   30e374abc550c3eb29a2259cdb2f5d30
#
_cell.length_a   1.000
_cell.length_b   1.000
_cell.length_c   1.000
_cell.angle_alpha   90.00
_cell.angle_beta   90.00
_cell.angle_gamma   90.00
#
_symmetry.space_group_name_H-M   'P 1'
#
loop_
_entity.id
_entity.type
_entity.pdbx_description
1 polymer ?
#
loop_
_entity_poly.entity_id
_entity_poly.type
_entity_poly.pdbx_seq_one_letter_code
_entity_poly.pdbx_strand_id
1 'polypeptide(L)'
;MRTCLAVAIVLAACGGDEPGDAGGDDARVFCVEETNRHRTGAGRPAVARSAQLEDFAGEGAQVDHGGSPHDHFRDTSGGGIAFAENECPHWDLQRQAGGDMNELVKACIAAFVSEGPGGGHYDNLMGNYGSLGCGIFQAGSSVTIVQDYGR
;
A
#
# COMPACT_ATOMS: atom_id res chain seq x y z
N MET A 1 6.31 -53.10 37.42
CA MET A 1 5.83 -52.51 36.14
C MET A 1 5.12 -51.21 36.44
N ARG A 2 5.72 -50.08 36.16
CA ARG A 2 5.11 -48.72 36.33
C ARG A 2 4.88 -48.17 34.94
N THR A 3 3.64 -48.05 34.56
CA THR A 3 3.18 -47.52 33.28
C THR A 3 3.16 -45.99 33.38
N CYS A 4 4.03 -45.28 32.65
CA CYS A 4 3.98 -43.84 32.50
C CYS A 4 2.97 -43.48 31.42
N LEU A 5 1.91 -42.76 31.81
CA LEU A 5 0.93 -42.16 30.90
C LEU A 5 1.49 -40.83 30.42
N ALA A 6 1.79 -40.72 29.15
CA ALA A 6 2.19 -39.46 28.52
C ALA A 6 0.93 -38.63 28.16
N VAL A 7 0.76 -37.49 28.80
CA VAL A 7 -0.28 -36.50 28.45
C VAL A 7 0.27 -35.62 27.37
N ALA A 8 -0.29 -35.71 26.17
CA ALA A 8 -0.01 -34.80 25.08
C ALA A 8 -0.80 -33.48 25.30
N ILE A 9 -0.10 -32.42 25.61
CA ILE A 9 -0.68 -31.07 25.65
C ILE A 9 -0.75 -30.53 24.19
N VAL A 10 -1.95 -30.46 23.63
CA VAL A 10 -2.20 -29.78 22.36
C VAL A 10 -2.29 -28.31 22.68
N LEU A 11 -1.24 -27.54 22.36
CA LEU A 11 -1.27 -26.08 22.32
C LEU A 11 -2.06 -25.66 21.09
N ALA A 12 -3.31 -25.23 21.29
CA ALA A 12 -4.04 -24.49 20.27
C ALA A 12 -3.38 -23.12 20.13
N ALA A 13 -2.67 -22.92 19.03
CA ALA A 13 -2.22 -21.59 18.62
C ALA A 13 -3.47 -20.78 18.24
N CYS A 14 -3.89 -19.84 19.09
CA CYS A 14 -4.77 -18.77 18.70
C CYS A 14 -3.99 -17.91 17.71
N GLY A 15 -4.27 -18.06 16.41
CA GLY A 15 -3.83 -17.12 15.40
C GLY A 15 -4.50 -15.78 15.68
N GLY A 16 -3.82 -14.88 16.37
CA GLY A 16 -4.15 -13.47 16.35
C GLY A 16 -3.68 -12.95 15.00
N ASP A 17 -4.55 -12.26 14.27
CA ASP A 17 -4.16 -11.51 13.09
C ASP A 17 -3.18 -10.43 13.56
N GLU A 18 -1.89 -10.66 13.39
CA GLU A 18 -0.86 -9.65 13.58
C GLU A 18 -1.12 -8.55 12.55
N PRO A 19 -1.18 -7.26 12.96
CA PRO A 19 -1.19 -6.17 12.00
C PRO A 19 0.12 -6.20 11.22
N GLY A 20 0.03 -6.43 9.92
CA GLY A 20 1.18 -6.63 9.06
C GLY A 20 0.93 -6.15 7.65
N ASP A 21 1.92 -6.30 6.81
CA ASP A 21 1.84 -6.08 5.36
C ASP A 21 0.76 -6.99 4.74
N ALA A 22 -0.47 -6.49 4.73
CA ALA A 22 -1.64 -7.25 4.28
C ALA A 22 -1.78 -7.28 2.75
N GLY A 23 -0.99 -6.46 2.05
CA GLY A 23 -1.05 -6.36 0.60
C GLY A 23 -0.41 -7.53 -0.13
N GLY A 24 0.49 -8.26 0.51
CA GLY A 24 1.33 -9.23 -0.17
C GLY A 24 2.06 -8.65 -1.38
N ASP A 25 3.00 -9.39 -1.95
CA ASP A 25 3.71 -8.95 -3.15
C ASP A 25 2.76 -8.71 -4.34
N ASP A 26 1.69 -9.50 -4.46
CA ASP A 26 0.70 -9.43 -5.54
C ASP A 26 -0.04 -8.08 -5.62
N ALA A 27 -0.50 -7.52 -4.50
CA ALA A 27 -1.22 -6.25 -4.50
C ALA A 27 -0.30 -5.05 -4.76
N ARG A 28 0.97 -5.11 -4.33
CA ARG A 28 1.98 -4.09 -4.66
C ARG A 28 2.36 -4.12 -6.14
N VAL A 29 2.53 -5.31 -6.72
CA VAL A 29 2.71 -5.48 -8.16
C VAL A 29 1.53 -4.90 -8.91
N PHE A 30 0.29 -5.30 -8.54
CA PHE A 30 -0.93 -4.80 -9.16
C PHE A 30 -1.04 -3.27 -9.08
N CYS A 31 -0.65 -2.67 -7.97
CA CYS A 31 -0.65 -1.21 -7.80
C CYS A 31 0.23 -0.51 -8.84
N VAL A 32 1.44 -1.01 -9.09
CA VAL A 32 2.34 -0.46 -10.12
C VAL A 32 1.77 -0.67 -11.52
N GLU A 33 1.22 -1.85 -11.81
CA GLU A 33 0.62 -2.18 -13.10
C GLU A 33 -0.60 -1.29 -13.39
N GLU A 34 -1.50 -1.13 -12.43
CA GLU A 34 -2.69 -0.30 -12.58
C GLU A 34 -2.34 1.18 -12.73
N THR A 35 -1.34 1.69 -11.97
CA THR A 35 -0.80 3.03 -12.18
C THR A 35 -0.26 3.20 -13.58
N ASN A 36 0.52 2.25 -14.08
CA ASN A 36 1.08 2.28 -15.42
C ASN A 36 0.00 2.19 -16.52
N ARG A 37 -1.09 1.48 -16.28
CA ARG A 37 -2.23 1.45 -17.20
C ARG A 37 -2.81 2.86 -17.40
N HIS A 38 -2.98 3.63 -16.32
CA HIS A 38 -3.46 5.01 -16.40
C HIS A 38 -2.44 5.95 -17.03
N ARG A 39 -1.15 5.85 -16.62
CA ARG A 39 -0.07 6.67 -17.17
C ARG A 39 0.07 6.49 -18.68
N THR A 40 0.17 5.24 -19.14
CA THR A 40 0.33 4.95 -20.58
C THR A 40 -0.92 5.30 -21.39
N GLY A 41 -2.11 5.11 -20.82
CA GLY A 41 -3.37 5.57 -21.42
C GLY A 41 -3.44 7.09 -21.61
N ALA A 42 -2.74 7.86 -20.74
CA ALA A 42 -2.60 9.31 -20.85
C ALA A 42 -1.35 9.75 -21.64
N GLY A 43 -0.65 8.83 -22.30
CA GLY A 43 0.57 9.13 -23.08
C GLY A 43 1.82 9.41 -22.23
N ARG A 44 1.80 9.05 -20.93
CA ARG A 44 2.98 9.17 -20.05
C ARG A 44 3.80 7.89 -20.08
N PRO A 45 5.14 7.96 -19.96
CA PRO A 45 5.96 6.76 -19.80
C PRO A 45 5.55 5.95 -18.57
N ALA A 46 5.62 4.61 -18.68
CA ALA A 46 5.51 3.75 -17.52
C ALA A 46 6.65 4.00 -16.52
N VAL A 47 6.39 3.79 -15.23
CA VAL A 47 7.37 3.80 -14.16
C VAL A 47 7.78 2.38 -13.80
N ALA A 48 9.03 2.18 -13.40
CA ALA A 48 9.54 0.89 -12.94
C ALA A 48 9.13 0.65 -11.48
N ARG A 49 8.84 -0.61 -11.13
CA ARG A 49 8.69 -1.02 -9.73
C ARG A 49 10.02 -0.86 -8.99
N SER A 50 9.99 -0.33 -7.77
CA SER A 50 11.17 -0.15 -6.92
C SER A 50 10.95 -0.74 -5.54
N ALA A 51 11.66 -1.80 -5.19
CA ALA A 51 11.59 -2.42 -3.88
C ALA A 51 11.97 -1.44 -2.75
N GLN A 52 12.95 -0.55 -2.98
CA GLN A 52 13.34 0.45 -1.98
C GLN A 52 12.21 1.46 -1.69
N LEU A 53 11.47 1.88 -2.73
CA LEU A 53 10.30 2.73 -2.54
C LEU A 53 9.13 1.96 -1.93
N GLU A 54 8.99 0.66 -2.20
CA GLU A 54 7.96 -0.17 -1.57
C GLU A 54 8.19 -0.34 -0.08
N ASP A 55 9.45 -0.56 0.34
CA ASP A 55 9.79 -0.61 1.76
C ASP A 55 9.46 0.73 2.43
N PHE A 56 9.84 1.86 1.83
CA PHE A 56 9.56 3.19 2.33
C PHE A 56 8.05 3.49 2.39
N ALA A 57 7.31 3.17 1.32
CA ALA A 57 5.86 3.34 1.28
C ALA A 57 5.13 2.41 2.27
N GLY A 58 5.67 1.21 2.53
CA GLY A 58 5.14 0.28 3.53
C GLY A 58 5.27 0.81 4.94
N GLU A 59 6.44 1.38 5.29
CA GLU A 59 6.64 2.10 6.54
C GLU A 59 5.70 3.31 6.65
N GLY A 60 5.57 4.09 5.56
CA GLY A 60 4.64 5.21 5.45
C GLY A 60 3.20 4.79 5.72
N ALA A 61 2.71 3.77 5.03
CA ALA A 61 1.35 3.28 5.20
C ALA A 61 1.05 2.85 6.65
N GLN A 62 2.02 2.25 7.36
CA GLN A 62 1.87 1.87 8.75
C GLN A 62 1.86 3.08 9.70
N VAL A 63 2.79 4.03 9.54
CA VAL A 63 2.90 5.23 10.36
C VAL A 63 1.66 6.10 10.19
N ASP A 64 1.26 6.37 8.95
CA ASP A 64 0.16 7.25 8.62
C ASP A 64 -1.20 6.65 8.99
N HIS A 65 -1.30 5.29 8.97
CA HIS A 65 -2.47 4.60 9.51
C HIS A 65 -2.68 4.86 11.01
N GLY A 66 -1.61 5.06 11.77
CA GLY A 66 -1.66 5.42 13.20
C GLY A 66 -1.69 6.92 13.49
N GLY A 67 -1.46 7.74 12.48
CA GLY A 67 -1.27 9.20 12.56
C GLY A 67 -2.17 9.98 11.62
N SER A 68 -1.56 10.83 10.82
CA SER A 68 -2.24 11.61 9.78
C SER A 68 -1.65 11.29 8.40
N PRO A 69 -2.43 11.45 7.33
CA PRO A 69 -1.94 11.24 5.97
C PRO A 69 -0.66 12.03 5.69
N HIS A 70 0.29 11.38 5.04
CA HIS A 70 1.59 11.94 4.64
C HIS A 70 2.54 12.35 5.79
N ASP A 71 2.28 11.95 7.04
CA ASP A 71 3.17 12.29 8.17
C ASP A 71 4.56 11.69 7.95
N HIS A 72 4.65 10.40 7.60
CA HIS A 72 5.93 9.74 7.33
C HIS A 72 6.72 10.43 6.23
N PHE A 73 6.09 10.72 5.10
CA PHE A 73 6.74 11.40 3.96
C PHE A 73 7.26 12.78 4.36
N ARG A 74 6.46 13.59 5.07
CA ARG A 74 6.85 14.93 5.51
C ARG A 74 7.99 14.90 6.52
N ASP A 75 7.88 14.06 7.54
CA ASP A 75 8.83 13.99 8.65
C ASP A 75 10.20 13.48 8.21
N THR A 76 10.23 12.59 7.22
CA THR A 76 11.46 12.04 6.64
C THR A 76 11.95 12.80 5.40
N SER A 77 11.19 13.78 4.91
CA SER A 77 11.45 14.47 3.63
C SER A 77 11.58 13.47 2.46
N GLY A 78 10.64 12.49 2.40
CA GLY A 78 10.62 11.44 1.39
C GLY A 78 11.77 10.44 1.48
N GLY A 79 12.44 10.34 2.65
CA GLY A 79 13.59 9.45 2.87
C GLY A 79 14.77 9.73 1.93
N GLY A 80 14.76 10.84 1.21
CA GLY A 80 15.75 11.18 0.16
C GLY A 80 15.61 10.39 -1.14
N ILE A 81 14.58 9.55 -1.27
CA ILE A 81 14.33 8.68 -2.43
C ILE A 81 12.96 8.91 -3.09
N ALA A 82 11.94 9.29 -2.32
CA ALA A 82 10.62 9.64 -2.81
C ALA A 82 10.51 11.15 -3.01
N PHE A 83 9.95 11.57 -4.14
CA PHE A 83 9.80 12.97 -4.55
C PHE A 83 8.35 13.42 -4.63
N ALA A 84 7.41 12.49 -4.57
CA ALA A 84 5.98 12.72 -4.43
C ALA A 84 5.33 11.49 -3.82
N GLU A 85 4.21 11.72 -3.14
CA GLU A 85 3.42 10.68 -2.51
C GLU A 85 1.94 10.88 -2.79
N ASN A 86 1.24 9.78 -3.01
CA ASN A 86 -0.22 9.69 -3.01
C ASN A 86 -0.66 8.71 -1.92
N GLU A 87 -1.78 9.01 -1.26
CA GLU A 87 -2.28 8.16 -0.19
C GLU A 87 -3.80 8.02 -0.21
N CYS A 88 -4.27 6.80 0.10
CA CYS A 88 -5.66 6.50 0.43
C CYS A 88 -5.70 6.04 1.90
N PRO A 89 -5.96 6.95 2.85
CA PRO A 89 -5.93 6.61 4.27
C PRO A 89 -7.24 5.97 4.73
N HIS A 90 -7.15 4.91 5.55
CA HIS A 90 -8.29 4.29 6.25
C HIS A 90 -9.46 3.85 5.36
N TRP A 91 -9.19 3.34 4.16
CA TRP A 91 -10.24 2.80 3.31
C TRP A 91 -10.76 1.46 3.86
N ASP A 92 -12.07 1.24 3.76
CA ASP A 92 -12.72 0.02 4.26
C ASP A 92 -12.75 -1.05 3.16
N LEU A 93 -11.93 -2.09 3.35
CA LEU A 93 -11.75 -3.19 2.40
C LEU A 93 -13.07 -3.92 2.08
N GLN A 94 -13.90 -4.17 3.10
CA GLN A 94 -15.15 -4.90 2.89
C GLN A 94 -16.19 -4.04 2.17
N ARG A 95 -16.35 -2.79 2.59
CA ARG A 95 -17.37 -1.90 2.04
C ARG A 95 -17.04 -1.39 0.65
N GLN A 96 -15.76 -1.13 0.36
CA GLN A 96 -15.33 -0.52 -0.90
C GLN A 96 -14.90 -1.54 -1.95
N ALA A 97 -14.49 -2.75 -1.54
CA ALA A 97 -13.93 -3.75 -2.45
C ALA A 97 -14.41 -5.20 -2.17
N GLY A 98 -15.39 -5.40 -1.27
CA GLY A 98 -15.91 -6.75 -0.98
C GLY A 98 -14.87 -7.72 -0.41
N GLY A 99 -13.77 -7.21 0.15
CA GLY A 99 -12.68 -8.00 0.68
C GLY A 99 -11.53 -8.27 -0.29
N ASP A 100 -11.59 -7.75 -1.52
CA ASP A 100 -10.53 -7.91 -2.53
C ASP A 100 -9.56 -6.73 -2.50
N MET A 101 -8.28 -6.99 -2.17
CA MET A 101 -7.26 -5.95 -2.04
C MET A 101 -6.92 -5.31 -3.40
N ASN A 102 -6.91 -6.06 -4.48
CA ASN A 102 -6.64 -5.50 -5.81
C ASN A 102 -7.76 -4.57 -6.27
N GLU A 103 -9.02 -4.90 -5.98
CA GLU A 103 -10.16 -4.00 -6.25
C GLU A 103 -10.10 -2.74 -5.36
N LEU A 104 -9.61 -2.83 -4.12
CA LEU A 104 -9.40 -1.66 -3.27
C LEU A 104 -8.29 -0.75 -3.82
N VAL A 105 -7.15 -1.31 -4.21
CA VAL A 105 -6.04 -0.59 -4.86
C VAL A 105 -6.51 0.10 -6.13
N LYS A 106 -7.26 -0.60 -6.96
CA LYS A 106 -7.83 -0.05 -8.19
C LYS A 106 -8.78 1.12 -7.92
N ALA A 107 -9.65 0.99 -6.92
CA ALA A 107 -10.56 2.06 -6.51
C ALA A 107 -9.79 3.29 -5.98
N CYS A 108 -8.72 3.08 -5.20
CA CYS A 108 -7.84 4.13 -4.72
C CYS A 108 -7.19 4.90 -5.89
N ILE A 109 -6.58 4.18 -6.83
CA ILE A 109 -5.95 4.80 -8.01
C ILE A 109 -7.00 5.52 -8.89
N ALA A 110 -8.20 4.95 -9.04
CA ALA A 110 -9.29 5.59 -9.76
C ALA A 110 -9.73 6.91 -9.10
N ALA A 111 -9.70 6.99 -7.77
CA ALA A 111 -9.96 8.24 -7.04
C ALA A 111 -8.92 9.31 -7.39
N PHE A 112 -7.63 8.98 -7.41
CA PHE A 112 -6.56 9.91 -7.83
C PHE A 112 -6.75 10.39 -9.28
N VAL A 113 -7.08 9.48 -10.18
CA VAL A 113 -7.34 9.80 -11.58
C VAL A 113 -8.55 10.71 -11.75
N SER A 114 -9.59 10.54 -10.92
CA SER A 114 -10.84 11.31 -11.00
C SER A 114 -10.66 12.79 -10.64
N GLU A 115 -9.58 13.17 -9.93
CA GLU A 115 -9.27 14.57 -9.66
C GLU A 115 -8.98 15.37 -10.92
N GLY A 116 -8.43 14.71 -11.94
CA GLY A 116 -8.04 15.35 -13.20
C GLY A 116 -6.84 16.30 -13.07
N PRO A 117 -6.43 16.92 -14.19
CA PRO A 117 -5.28 17.84 -14.22
C PRO A 117 -5.46 19.01 -13.25
N GLY A 118 -4.44 19.25 -12.41
CA GLY A 118 -4.46 20.24 -11.34
C GLY A 118 -4.88 19.68 -9.98
N GLY A 119 -5.38 18.45 -9.91
CA GLY A 119 -5.53 17.71 -8.65
C GLY A 119 -4.18 17.17 -8.17
N GLY A 120 -3.90 17.29 -6.87
CA GLY A 120 -2.60 16.93 -6.33
C GLY A 120 -2.20 15.48 -6.59
N HIS A 121 -3.12 14.54 -6.34
CA HIS A 121 -2.85 13.12 -6.59
C HIS A 121 -2.74 12.80 -8.08
N TYR A 122 -3.59 13.42 -8.92
CA TYR A 122 -3.49 13.25 -10.37
C TYR A 122 -2.15 13.74 -10.91
N ASP A 123 -1.72 14.94 -10.49
CA ASP A 123 -0.47 15.55 -10.96
C ASP A 123 0.74 14.72 -10.51
N ASN A 124 0.72 14.15 -9.30
CA ASN A 124 1.71 13.18 -8.85
C ASN A 124 1.67 11.91 -9.73
N LEU A 125 0.49 11.31 -9.92
CA LEU A 125 0.34 10.09 -10.72
C LEU A 125 0.87 10.29 -12.14
N MET A 126 0.66 11.46 -12.76
CA MET A 126 1.09 11.80 -14.12
C MET A 126 2.46 12.49 -14.19
N GLY A 127 3.12 12.66 -13.05
CA GLY A 127 4.41 13.36 -12.92
C GLY A 127 5.56 12.71 -13.69
N ASN A 128 6.68 13.42 -13.79
CA ASN A 128 7.87 12.93 -14.48
C ASN A 128 8.78 12.14 -13.53
N TYR A 129 8.36 10.91 -13.23
CA TYR A 129 9.06 9.96 -12.38
C TYR A 129 9.53 8.76 -13.19
N GLY A 130 10.59 8.07 -12.70
CA GLY A 130 11.14 6.86 -13.31
C GLY A 130 10.74 5.58 -12.57
N SER A 131 10.35 5.69 -11.29
CA SER A 131 10.04 4.56 -10.43
C SER A 131 8.87 4.82 -9.49
N LEU A 132 8.28 3.73 -8.99
CA LEU A 132 7.16 3.72 -8.07
C LEU A 132 7.31 2.56 -7.07
N GLY A 133 7.05 2.83 -5.80
CA GLY A 133 6.80 1.84 -4.77
C GLY A 133 5.39 2.00 -4.21
N CYS A 134 4.72 0.88 -3.95
CA CYS A 134 3.41 0.87 -3.30
C CYS A 134 3.52 0.18 -1.94
N GLY A 135 3.05 0.87 -0.88
CA GLY A 135 2.91 0.35 0.47
C GLY A 135 1.46 0.13 0.84
N ILE A 136 1.17 -0.95 1.54
CA ILE A 136 -0.20 -1.28 1.97
C ILE A 136 -0.13 -1.76 3.42
N PHE A 137 -0.87 -1.10 4.30
CA PHE A 137 -1.04 -1.50 5.69
C PHE A 137 -2.51 -1.75 5.99
N GLN A 138 -2.80 -2.84 6.70
CA GLN A 138 -4.16 -3.22 7.07
C GLN A 138 -4.28 -3.46 8.59
N ALA A 139 -5.34 -2.91 9.18
CA ALA A 139 -5.77 -3.22 10.54
C ALA A 139 -7.27 -3.52 10.53
N GLY A 140 -7.64 -4.79 10.68
CA GLY A 140 -9.02 -5.24 10.49
C GLY A 140 -9.51 -5.02 9.06
N SER A 141 -10.60 -4.28 8.87
CA SER A 141 -11.08 -3.89 7.53
C SER A 141 -10.52 -2.54 7.05
N SER A 142 -9.81 -1.82 7.90
CA SER A 142 -9.22 -0.52 7.57
C SER A 142 -7.88 -0.69 6.88
N VAL A 143 -7.71 -0.08 5.72
CA VAL A 143 -6.50 -0.17 4.89
C VAL A 143 -5.99 1.22 4.57
N THR A 144 -4.69 1.43 4.68
CA THR A 144 -3.98 2.60 4.14
C THR A 144 -3.08 2.15 3.00
N ILE A 145 -3.19 2.83 1.85
CA ILE A 145 -2.43 2.56 0.63
C ILE A 145 -1.59 3.79 0.31
N VAL A 146 -0.29 3.62 0.15
CA VAL A 146 0.67 4.68 -0.19
C VAL A 146 1.35 4.37 -1.52
N GLN A 147 1.55 5.39 -2.34
CA GLN A 147 2.31 5.35 -3.58
C GLN A 147 3.45 6.37 -3.49
N ASP A 148 4.70 5.92 -3.47
CA ASP A 148 5.88 6.76 -3.47
C ASP A 148 6.57 6.76 -4.83
N TYR A 149 6.80 7.97 -5.38
CA TYR A 149 7.37 8.18 -6.70
C TYR A 149 8.84 8.60 -6.61
N GLY A 150 9.73 7.88 -7.32
CA GLY A 150 11.17 8.13 -7.44
C GLY A 150 11.62 8.56 -8.83
N ARG A 151 12.87 9.03 -8.92
CA ARG A 151 13.53 9.44 -10.17
C ARG A 151 14.49 8.40 -10.69
#